data_0712ab7f0757d272a2dfffaddbad2ae2
#
_entry.id   0712ab7f0757d272a2dfffaddbad2ae2
#
_cell.length_a   1.000
_cell.length_b   1.000
_cell.length_c   1.000
_cell.angle_alpha   90.00
_cell.angle_beta   90.00
_cell.angle_gamma   90.00
#
_symmetry.space_group_name_H-M   'P 1'
#
loop_
_entity.id
_entity.type
_entity.pdbx_description
1 polymer ?
#
loop_
_entity_poly.entity_id
_entity_poly.type
_entity_poly.pdbx_seq_one_letter_code
_entity_poly.pdbx_strand_id
1 'polypeptide(L)'
;MAKNEEIMNVQKAFSKNYLPLELLMLNDKLSNSLPNGGLPIKYKDTLSNDDVISLEISKQGAKKPIIMPVLLYYDDERVKLNTGKPWTPYDRAVHDACATLYEAGYEYFTADMVYRAMNGLTDKEKVSPQARGAVTKSLDKAMSIRLFIDYTNVQSTYKRGKNTEIIVDSQLLAADRLRAKAGGYEVTVYKFLRKPLLYEYNQTTGQILKIPNELLKTKSIKSTEDVIVIKSYLLRHIEAIRKNRRNNHIRYNAIYEELGIEDPEDRAIRGTLYRRRQAIHKLLN
;
A
#
# COMPACT_ATOMS: atom_id res chain seq x y z
N MET A 1 31.06 18.53 5.17
CA MET A 1 30.34 19.04 3.97
C MET A 1 29.13 18.20 3.60
N ALA A 2 29.21 16.90 3.43
CA ALA A 2 28.06 16.05 3.04
C ALA A 2 26.81 16.15 3.94
N LYS A 3 26.98 16.26 5.27
CA LYS A 3 25.86 16.39 6.21
C LYS A 3 25.05 17.68 6.07
N ASN A 4 25.67 18.77 5.67
CA ASN A 4 24.99 20.07 5.46
C ASN A 4 24.26 20.11 4.11
N GLU A 5 24.77 19.43 3.08
CA GLU A 5 24.08 19.27 1.81
C GLU A 5 22.82 18.40 1.96
N GLU A 6 22.89 17.36 2.76
CA GLU A 6 21.75 16.48 3.01
C GLU A 6 20.64 17.20 3.79
N ILE A 7 20.97 18.01 4.79
CA ILE A 7 20.02 18.86 5.52
C ILE A 7 19.41 19.93 4.59
N MET A 8 20.19 20.56 3.72
CA MET A 8 19.68 21.52 2.73
C MET A 8 18.78 20.85 1.69
N ASN A 9 19.10 19.63 1.26
CA ASN A 9 18.27 18.86 0.32
C ASN A 9 16.95 18.44 0.97
N VAL A 10 16.97 18.03 2.23
CA VAL A 10 15.76 17.78 3.03
C VAL A 10 14.89 19.05 3.13
N GLN A 11 15.47 20.20 3.43
CA GLN A 11 14.74 21.48 3.49
C GLN A 11 14.17 21.89 2.13
N LYS A 12 14.90 21.70 1.03
CA LYS A 12 14.41 21.94 -0.33
C LYS A 12 13.28 20.98 -0.73
N ALA A 13 13.34 19.72 -0.31
CA ALA A 13 12.28 18.74 -0.56
C ALA A 13 10.97 19.12 0.15
N PHE A 14 11.05 19.71 1.35
CA PHE A 14 9.88 20.25 2.05
C PHE A 14 9.34 21.57 1.49
N SER A 15 10.09 22.26 0.63
CA SER A 15 9.60 23.47 -0.04
C SER A 15 8.69 23.19 -1.24
N LYS A 16 8.56 21.95 -1.69
CA LYS A 16 7.50 21.52 -2.61
C LYS A 16 6.19 21.39 -1.83
N ASN A 17 5.41 22.45 -1.79
CA ASN A 17 4.29 22.64 -0.88
C ASN A 17 2.95 22.07 -1.39
N TYR A 18 2.92 21.19 -2.37
CA TYR A 18 1.64 20.60 -2.81
C TYR A 18 1.71 19.10 -2.93
N LEU A 19 0.75 18.45 -2.31
CA LEU A 19 0.56 17.01 -2.44
C LEU A 19 -0.01 16.68 -3.83
N PRO A 20 0.22 15.44 -4.33
CA PRO A 20 -0.38 14.98 -5.57
C PRO A 20 -1.89 15.18 -5.59
N LEU A 21 -2.47 15.51 -6.75
CA LEU A 21 -3.91 15.70 -6.92
C LEU A 21 -4.68 14.39 -7.04
N GLU A 22 -3.98 13.30 -7.26
CA GLU A 22 -4.54 11.95 -7.41
C GLU A 22 -3.76 10.98 -6.53
N LEU A 23 -4.48 10.01 -5.93
CA LEU A 23 -3.89 8.84 -5.29
C LEU A 23 -3.77 7.72 -6.33
N LEU A 24 -2.59 7.12 -6.41
CA LEU A 24 -2.38 5.88 -7.16
C LEU A 24 -2.81 4.70 -6.29
N MET A 25 -3.71 3.88 -6.79
CA MET A 25 -4.07 2.61 -6.18
C MET A 25 -3.58 1.45 -7.04
N LEU A 26 -2.71 0.64 -6.48
CA LEU A 26 -2.22 -0.57 -7.13
C LEU A 26 -3.34 -1.61 -7.13
N ASN A 27 -3.67 -2.19 -8.29
CA ASN A 27 -4.86 -3.04 -8.44
C ASN A 27 -4.57 -4.37 -9.15
N ASP A 28 -3.37 -4.87 -9.04
CA ASP A 28 -2.96 -6.17 -9.54
C ASP A 28 -3.28 -7.30 -8.56
N LYS A 29 -3.17 -8.55 -9.03
CA LYS A 29 -3.46 -9.72 -8.20
C LYS A 29 -2.49 -9.86 -7.02
N LEU A 30 -1.20 -9.54 -7.21
CA LEU A 30 -0.20 -9.62 -6.15
C LEU A 30 -0.54 -8.65 -5.01
N SER A 31 -0.74 -7.36 -5.34
CA SER A 31 -1.12 -6.34 -4.36
C SER A 31 -2.45 -6.65 -3.66
N ASN A 32 -3.39 -7.30 -4.36
CA ASN A 32 -4.67 -7.71 -3.81
C ASN A 32 -4.59 -8.96 -2.92
N SER A 33 -3.60 -9.83 -3.12
CA SER A 33 -3.43 -11.08 -2.36
C SER A 33 -2.60 -10.92 -1.10
N LEU A 34 -1.81 -9.84 -0.97
CA LEU A 34 -0.97 -9.61 0.20
C LEU A 34 -1.74 -9.36 1.50
N PRO A 35 -2.79 -8.51 1.52
CA PRO A 35 -3.50 -8.22 2.75
C PRO A 35 -4.19 -9.44 3.36
N ASN A 36 -4.34 -9.43 4.69
CA ASN A 36 -5.07 -10.44 5.47
C ASN A 36 -4.53 -11.87 5.34
N GLY A 37 -3.23 -12.01 5.03
CA GLY A 37 -2.58 -13.33 4.97
C GLY A 37 -2.85 -14.12 3.69
N GLY A 38 -3.37 -13.48 2.63
CA GLY A 38 -3.55 -14.11 1.33
C GLY A 38 -2.23 -14.58 0.69
N LEU A 39 -1.09 -14.04 1.14
CA LEU A 39 0.25 -14.57 0.90
C LEU A 39 0.98 -14.66 2.25
N PRO A 40 1.48 -15.82 2.66
CA PRO A 40 2.22 -15.97 3.91
C PRO A 40 3.54 -15.22 3.84
N ILE A 41 3.94 -14.62 4.95
CA ILE A 41 5.25 -14.01 5.11
C ILE A 41 6.05 -14.84 6.10
N LYS A 42 7.19 -15.35 5.67
CA LYS A 42 8.08 -16.21 6.45
C LYS A 42 9.22 -15.41 7.07
N TYR A 43 9.96 -16.02 7.98
CA TYR A 43 11.27 -15.51 8.41
C TYR A 43 12.38 -16.12 7.56
N LYS A 44 13.41 -15.35 7.25
CA LYS A 44 14.50 -15.78 6.39
C LYS A 44 15.12 -17.11 6.82
N ASP A 45 15.32 -17.30 8.11
CA ASP A 45 15.98 -18.50 8.66
C ASP A 45 15.08 -19.75 8.64
N THR A 46 13.78 -19.58 8.37
CA THR A 46 12.82 -20.68 8.25
C THR A 46 12.46 -20.97 6.81
N LEU A 47 13.13 -20.33 5.83
CA LEU A 47 12.81 -20.49 4.42
C LEU A 47 13.21 -21.87 3.90
N SER A 48 12.32 -22.45 3.09
CA SER A 48 12.51 -23.65 2.30
C SER A 48 12.15 -23.40 0.84
N ASN A 49 12.54 -24.31 -0.05
CA ASN A 49 12.16 -24.21 -1.46
C ASN A 49 10.64 -24.29 -1.68
N ASP A 50 9.91 -24.90 -0.76
CA ASP A 50 8.45 -25.05 -0.82
C ASP A 50 7.70 -23.78 -0.44
N ASP A 51 8.39 -22.77 0.10
CA ASP A 51 7.77 -21.49 0.49
C ASP A 51 7.54 -20.53 -0.69
N VAL A 52 8.09 -20.86 -1.86
CA VAL A 52 7.82 -20.11 -3.10
C VAL A 52 6.42 -20.44 -3.59
N ILE A 53 5.55 -19.44 -3.61
CA ILE A 53 4.15 -19.58 -4.01
C ILE A 53 4.01 -19.27 -5.49
N SER A 54 3.28 -20.13 -6.21
CA SER A 54 2.90 -19.88 -7.61
C SER A 54 1.62 -19.06 -7.69
N LEU A 55 1.75 -17.76 -7.94
CA LEU A 55 0.60 -16.88 -8.12
C LEU A 55 0.12 -16.97 -9.57
N GLU A 56 -1.12 -17.41 -9.76
CA GLU A 56 -1.76 -17.48 -11.07
C GLU A 56 -2.32 -16.12 -11.47
N ILE A 57 -1.86 -15.57 -12.59
CA ILE A 57 -2.33 -14.30 -13.14
C ILE A 57 -3.13 -14.58 -14.41
N SER A 58 -4.41 -14.25 -14.38
CA SER A 58 -5.28 -14.34 -15.54
C SER A 58 -5.20 -13.06 -16.38
N LYS A 59 -4.93 -13.20 -17.66
CA LYS A 59 -5.02 -12.11 -18.64
C LYS A 59 -6.22 -12.35 -19.55
N GLN A 60 -7.00 -11.30 -19.78
CA GLN A 60 -8.14 -11.37 -20.71
C GLN A 60 -7.68 -11.85 -22.09
N GLY A 61 -8.31 -12.89 -22.60
CA GLY A 61 -7.97 -13.52 -23.89
C GLY A 61 -6.84 -14.55 -23.85
N ALA A 62 -6.19 -14.77 -22.72
CA ALA A 62 -5.21 -15.85 -22.58
C ALA A 62 -5.91 -17.18 -22.28
N LYS A 63 -5.50 -18.25 -22.98
CA LYS A 63 -6.07 -19.62 -22.78
C LYS A 63 -5.62 -20.27 -21.48
N LYS A 64 -4.48 -19.85 -20.93
CA LYS A 64 -3.92 -20.38 -19.67
C LYS A 64 -3.49 -19.23 -18.78
N PRO A 65 -3.58 -19.38 -17.44
CA PRO A 65 -3.03 -18.41 -16.52
C PRO A 65 -1.51 -18.32 -16.65
N ILE A 66 -0.96 -17.16 -16.33
CA ILE A 66 0.49 -16.94 -16.22
C ILE A 66 0.88 -17.31 -14.81
N ILE A 67 1.84 -18.19 -14.66
CA ILE A 67 2.39 -18.57 -13.35
C ILE A 67 3.52 -17.60 -12.99
N MET A 68 3.42 -17.01 -11.81
CA MET A 68 4.41 -16.07 -11.28
C MET A 68 4.87 -16.55 -9.90
N PRO A 69 6.12 -17.02 -9.77
CA PRO A 69 6.70 -17.37 -8.48
C PRO A 69 6.87 -16.14 -7.59
N VAL A 70 6.41 -16.25 -6.34
CA VAL A 70 6.44 -15.18 -5.33
C VAL A 70 6.85 -15.75 -3.99
N LEU A 71 7.72 -15.04 -3.27
CA LEU A 71 8.10 -15.35 -1.90
C LEU A 71 8.18 -14.05 -1.09
N LEU A 72 7.56 -14.04 0.09
CA LEU A 72 7.65 -12.92 1.02
C LEU A 72 8.33 -13.37 2.31
N TYR A 73 9.27 -12.58 2.78
CA TYR A 73 9.97 -12.89 4.01
C TYR A 73 10.50 -11.64 4.73
N TYR A 74 10.76 -11.82 6.03
CA TYR A 74 11.47 -10.84 6.85
C TYR A 74 12.96 -11.15 6.84
N ASP A 75 13.77 -10.17 6.51
CA ASP A 75 15.23 -10.28 6.43
C ASP A 75 15.92 -10.06 7.79
N ASP A 76 15.22 -9.49 8.77
CA ASP A 76 15.77 -9.17 10.09
C ASP A 76 14.94 -9.81 11.21
N GLU A 77 15.55 -10.74 11.93
CA GLU A 77 14.97 -11.40 13.12
C GLU A 77 14.59 -10.41 14.25
N ARG A 78 15.23 -9.24 14.28
CA ARG A 78 14.95 -8.21 15.27
C ARG A 78 13.59 -7.52 15.05
N VAL A 79 12.99 -7.70 13.89
CA VAL A 79 11.62 -7.27 13.62
C VAL A 79 10.67 -8.25 14.29
N LYS A 80 10.64 -8.22 15.63
CA LYS A 80 9.60 -8.90 16.39
C LYS A 80 8.27 -8.24 16.06
N LEU A 81 7.50 -8.91 15.23
CA LEU A 81 6.17 -8.48 14.87
C LEU A 81 5.25 -8.56 16.08
N ASN A 82 5.25 -7.54 16.89
CA ASN A 82 4.26 -7.35 17.94
C ASN A 82 2.84 -7.04 17.39
N THR A 83 2.62 -7.22 16.10
CA THR A 83 1.42 -6.72 15.43
C THR A 83 0.51 -7.79 14.84
N GLY A 84 0.62 -9.04 15.22
CA GLY A 84 -0.33 -10.13 14.92
C GLY A 84 -0.72 -10.37 13.45
N LYS A 85 -0.65 -9.36 12.57
CA LYS A 85 -0.99 -9.44 11.16
C LYS A 85 0.20 -9.00 10.31
N PRO A 86 0.72 -9.85 9.44
CA PRO A 86 1.94 -9.58 8.68
C PRO A 86 1.78 -8.41 7.69
N TRP A 87 0.67 -8.33 6.96
CA TRP A 87 0.34 -7.23 6.05
C TRP A 87 -1.16 -7.00 6.04
N THR A 88 -1.58 -5.76 6.25
CA THR A 88 -3.00 -5.39 6.36
C THR A 88 -3.45 -4.54 5.18
N PRO A 89 -4.75 -4.40 4.93
CA PRO A 89 -5.26 -3.43 3.96
C PRO A 89 -4.84 -1.99 4.27
N TYR A 90 -4.61 -1.65 5.54
CA TYR A 90 -4.05 -0.35 5.90
C TYR A 90 -2.60 -0.19 5.43
N ASP A 91 -1.76 -1.21 5.62
CA ASP A 91 -0.36 -1.21 5.14
C ASP A 91 -0.32 -1.05 3.61
N ARG A 92 -1.27 -1.67 2.92
CA ARG A 92 -1.46 -1.48 1.49
C ARG A 92 -1.78 -0.04 1.12
N ALA A 93 -2.74 0.59 1.81
CA ALA A 93 -3.10 1.98 1.56
C ALA A 93 -1.93 2.94 1.81
N VAL A 94 -1.10 2.67 2.84
CA VAL A 94 0.17 3.39 3.08
C VAL A 94 1.13 3.20 1.92
N HIS A 95 1.28 1.99 1.40
CA HIS A 95 2.16 1.71 0.25
C HIS A 95 1.68 2.39 -1.04
N ASP A 96 0.38 2.42 -1.30
CA ASP A 96 -0.23 3.15 -2.43
C ASP A 96 0.08 4.66 -2.34
N ALA A 97 0.02 5.23 -1.13
CA ALA A 97 0.40 6.62 -0.90
C ALA A 97 1.90 6.87 -1.11
N CYS A 98 2.77 5.93 -0.70
CA CYS A 98 4.20 6.02 -0.99
C CYS A 98 4.47 5.98 -2.51
N ALA A 99 3.79 5.07 -3.24
CA ALA A 99 3.88 5.02 -4.70
C ALA A 99 3.44 6.35 -5.34
N THR A 100 2.39 6.95 -4.81
CA THR A 100 1.87 8.25 -5.26
C THR A 100 2.90 9.38 -5.05
N LEU A 101 3.51 9.46 -3.87
CA LEU A 101 4.54 10.45 -3.58
C LEU A 101 5.77 10.24 -4.45
N TYR A 102 6.19 9.00 -4.65
CA TYR A 102 7.32 8.68 -5.53
C TYR A 102 7.05 9.12 -6.98
N GLU A 103 5.86 8.80 -7.52
CA GLU A 103 5.45 9.19 -8.89
C GLU A 103 5.39 10.72 -9.05
N ALA A 104 5.00 11.43 -7.99
CA ALA A 104 4.99 12.90 -7.98
C ALA A 104 6.40 13.51 -7.87
N GLY A 105 7.46 12.69 -7.83
CA GLY A 105 8.84 13.12 -7.83
C GLY A 105 9.37 13.55 -6.46
N TYR A 106 8.76 13.10 -5.37
CA TYR A 106 9.30 13.30 -4.04
C TYR A 106 10.47 12.34 -3.80
N GLU A 107 11.64 12.88 -3.49
CA GLU A 107 12.78 12.09 -3.04
C GLU A 107 12.70 11.79 -1.54
N TYR A 108 12.16 12.75 -0.78
CA TYR A 108 11.98 12.67 0.68
C TYR A 108 10.51 12.80 1.03
N PHE A 109 10.09 12.08 2.06
CA PHE A 109 8.71 12.13 2.54
C PHE A 109 8.63 11.92 4.05
N THR A 110 7.48 12.26 4.64
CA THR A 110 7.17 12.06 6.05
C THR A 110 5.92 11.22 6.20
N ALA A 111 5.72 10.64 7.40
CA ALA A 111 4.47 9.95 7.72
C ALA A 111 3.23 10.87 7.58
N ASP A 112 3.38 12.17 7.83
CA ASP A 112 2.32 13.16 7.64
C ASP A 112 1.94 13.33 6.17
N MET A 113 2.92 13.37 5.27
CA MET A 113 2.67 13.45 3.82
C MET A 113 1.95 12.21 3.31
N VAL A 114 2.38 11.02 3.75
CA VAL A 114 1.74 9.74 3.42
C VAL A 114 0.28 9.75 3.90
N TYR A 115 0.03 10.12 5.16
CA TYR A 115 -1.32 10.18 5.70
C TYR A 115 -2.23 11.16 4.94
N ARG A 116 -1.70 12.34 4.58
CA ARG A 116 -2.44 13.33 3.78
C ARG A 116 -2.76 12.79 2.38
N ALA A 117 -1.80 12.16 1.70
CA ALA A 117 -2.02 11.56 0.39
C ALA A 117 -3.11 10.48 0.44
N MET A 118 -3.11 9.60 1.45
CA MET A 118 -4.14 8.58 1.64
C MET A 118 -5.56 9.16 1.80
N ASN A 119 -5.66 10.37 2.34
CA ASN A 119 -6.93 10.98 2.71
C ASN A 119 -7.33 12.16 1.82
N GLY A 120 -6.53 12.50 0.80
CA GLY A 120 -6.77 13.65 -0.05
C GLY A 120 -6.69 14.98 0.70
N LEU A 121 -5.94 15.04 1.82
CA LEU A 121 -5.80 16.23 2.64
C LEU A 121 -4.78 17.18 2.03
N THR A 122 -4.90 18.45 2.40
CA THR A 122 -3.94 19.49 2.01
C THR A 122 -2.75 19.54 2.98
N ASP A 123 -1.70 20.24 2.61
CA ASP A 123 -0.51 20.50 3.44
C ASP A 123 -0.84 21.23 4.75
N LYS A 124 -1.93 22.03 4.76
CA LYS A 124 -2.39 22.82 5.91
C LYS A 124 -3.14 22.00 6.95
N GLU A 125 -3.65 20.84 6.60
CA GLU A 125 -4.43 20.00 7.49
C GLU A 125 -3.52 19.24 8.47
N LYS A 126 -3.85 19.32 9.77
CA LYS A 126 -3.06 18.70 10.84
C LYS A 126 -3.25 17.19 10.86
N VAL A 127 -2.15 16.47 11.06
CA VAL A 127 -2.14 15.02 11.27
C VAL A 127 -1.98 14.73 12.77
N SER A 128 -2.86 13.91 13.33
CA SER A 128 -2.77 13.56 14.75
C SER A 128 -1.53 12.68 15.04
N PRO A 129 -0.97 12.74 16.25
CA PRO A 129 0.14 11.87 16.64
C PRO A 129 -0.19 10.38 16.50
N GLN A 130 -1.43 9.98 16.76
CA GLN A 130 -1.89 8.61 16.60
C GLN A 130 -1.87 8.17 15.13
N ALA A 131 -2.39 9.00 14.22
CA ALA A 131 -2.38 8.72 12.77
C ALA A 131 -0.94 8.64 12.23
N ARG A 132 -0.07 9.57 12.65
CA ARG A 132 1.36 9.54 12.32
C ARG A 132 2.02 8.24 12.81
N GLY A 133 1.74 7.83 14.05
CA GLY A 133 2.26 6.59 14.62
C GLY A 133 1.81 5.35 13.86
N ALA A 134 0.54 5.29 13.42
CA ALA A 134 0.02 4.18 12.62
C ALA A 134 0.74 4.09 11.26
N VAL A 135 0.90 5.21 10.56
CA VAL A 135 1.65 5.26 9.29
C VAL A 135 3.10 4.86 9.50
N THR A 136 3.77 5.37 10.54
CA THR A 136 5.16 5.01 10.86
C THR A 136 5.34 3.50 11.03
N LYS A 137 4.44 2.85 11.80
CA LYS A 137 4.47 1.39 11.98
C LYS A 137 4.31 0.63 10.66
N SER A 138 3.44 1.12 9.78
CA SER A 138 3.22 0.54 8.46
C SER A 138 4.43 0.72 7.54
N LEU A 139 5.08 1.89 7.58
CA LEU A 139 6.33 2.13 6.84
C LEU A 139 7.45 1.21 7.33
N ASP A 140 7.62 1.05 8.65
CA ASP A 140 8.60 0.14 9.23
C ASP A 140 8.40 -1.30 8.77
N LYS A 141 7.13 -1.73 8.72
CA LYS A 141 6.76 -3.03 8.21
C LYS A 141 7.12 -3.18 6.72
N ALA A 142 6.76 -2.21 5.88
CA ALA A 142 7.06 -2.24 4.45
C ALA A 142 8.57 -2.25 4.15
N MET A 143 9.37 -1.58 4.99
CA MET A 143 10.84 -1.56 4.89
C MET A 143 11.49 -2.86 5.37
N SER A 144 10.82 -3.65 6.20
CA SER A 144 11.34 -4.92 6.74
C SER A 144 10.93 -6.15 5.94
N ILE A 145 9.88 -6.06 5.13
CA ILE A 145 9.43 -7.17 4.28
C ILE A 145 10.19 -7.15 2.96
N ARG A 146 10.78 -8.28 2.60
CA ARG A 146 11.33 -8.54 1.26
C ARG A 146 10.33 -9.33 0.44
N LEU A 147 10.30 -9.02 -0.83
CA LEU A 147 9.52 -9.71 -1.84
C LEU A 147 10.47 -10.20 -2.93
N PHE A 148 10.58 -11.51 -3.05
CA PHE A 148 11.09 -12.17 -4.24
C PHE A 148 9.93 -12.34 -5.22
N ILE A 149 10.14 -11.95 -6.48
CA ILE A 149 9.17 -12.06 -7.55
C ILE A 149 9.89 -12.36 -8.86
N ASP A 150 9.52 -13.45 -9.52
CA ASP A 150 9.87 -13.72 -10.90
C ASP A 150 8.69 -13.34 -11.79
N TYR A 151 8.75 -12.20 -12.45
CA TYR A 151 7.71 -11.74 -13.36
C TYR A 151 8.12 -11.76 -14.84
N THR A 152 9.10 -12.56 -15.18
CA THR A 152 9.56 -12.79 -16.58
C THR A 152 8.40 -13.13 -17.50
N ASN A 153 7.57 -14.10 -17.11
CA ASN A 153 6.42 -14.53 -17.90
C ASN A 153 5.34 -13.46 -17.99
N VAL A 154 5.13 -12.70 -16.93
CA VAL A 154 4.17 -11.58 -16.89
C VAL A 154 4.62 -10.49 -17.86
N GLN A 155 5.88 -10.07 -17.78
CA GLN A 155 6.39 -9.02 -18.64
C GLN A 155 6.39 -9.39 -20.12
N SER A 156 6.83 -10.59 -20.47
CA SER A 156 6.83 -11.08 -21.87
C SER A 156 5.41 -11.07 -22.46
N THR A 157 4.40 -11.32 -21.64
CA THR A 157 3.00 -11.32 -22.04
C THR A 157 2.42 -9.91 -22.22
N TYR A 158 2.82 -8.94 -21.37
CA TYR A 158 2.27 -7.58 -21.42
C TYR A 158 3.06 -6.64 -22.34
N LYS A 159 4.35 -6.80 -22.49
CA LYS A 159 5.24 -5.91 -23.25
C LYS A 159 5.82 -6.54 -24.50
N ARG A 160 5.18 -7.42 -25.20
CA ARG A 160 5.63 -8.00 -26.48
C ARG A 160 7.14 -7.77 -26.75
N GLY A 161 8.01 -8.35 -25.96
CA GLY A 161 9.46 -8.17 -26.04
C GLY A 161 10.20 -9.48 -25.93
N LYS A 162 11.50 -9.47 -26.21
CA LYS A 162 12.38 -10.64 -26.04
C LYS A 162 12.25 -11.19 -24.62
N ASN A 163 12.28 -12.51 -24.46
CA ASN A 163 12.35 -13.19 -23.17
C ASN A 163 13.54 -12.68 -22.36
N THR A 164 13.31 -11.65 -21.55
CA THR A 164 14.30 -11.13 -20.63
C THR A 164 13.87 -11.64 -19.27
N GLU A 165 14.70 -12.41 -18.63
CA GLU A 165 14.50 -12.86 -17.25
C GLU A 165 14.45 -11.65 -16.34
N ILE A 166 13.37 -11.54 -15.54
CA ILE A 166 13.19 -10.45 -14.60
C ILE A 166 12.79 -11.02 -13.25
N ILE A 167 13.83 -11.21 -12.44
CA ILE A 167 13.74 -11.64 -11.07
C ILE A 167 14.15 -10.46 -10.19
N VAL A 168 13.32 -10.14 -9.21
CA VAL A 168 13.61 -9.11 -8.22
C VAL A 168 13.46 -9.70 -6.84
N ASP A 169 14.47 -9.51 -6.00
CA ASP A 169 14.43 -9.76 -4.56
C ASP A 169 14.78 -8.47 -3.83
N SER A 170 13.79 -7.84 -3.23
CA SER A 170 14.00 -6.56 -2.59
C SER A 170 12.91 -6.22 -1.57
N GLN A 171 13.20 -5.22 -0.74
CA GLN A 171 12.23 -4.67 0.19
C GLN A 171 10.99 -4.13 -0.55
N LEU A 172 9.80 -4.31 0.04
CA LEU A 172 8.56 -3.71 -0.49
C LEU A 172 8.70 -2.20 -0.61
N LEU A 173 9.34 -1.57 0.38
CA LEU A 173 9.68 -0.17 0.40
C LEU A 173 11.16 -0.01 0.75
N ALA A 174 12.00 0.27 -0.24
CA ALA A 174 13.41 0.60 -0.01
C ALA A 174 13.54 2.09 0.28
N ALA A 175 13.71 2.43 1.55
CA ALA A 175 13.88 3.80 2.01
C ALA A 175 14.82 3.88 3.21
N ASP A 176 15.58 4.96 3.30
CA ASP A 176 16.35 5.31 4.49
C ASP A 176 15.48 6.12 5.45
N ARG A 177 15.63 5.84 6.74
CA ARG A 177 15.02 6.64 7.80
C ARG A 177 16.04 7.64 8.34
N LEU A 178 15.75 8.90 8.20
CA LEU A 178 16.55 10.01 8.69
C LEU A 178 15.83 10.69 9.86
N ARG A 179 16.56 11.03 10.90
CA ARG A 179 16.06 11.86 12.00
C ARG A 179 16.72 13.22 11.92
N ALA A 180 15.93 14.23 11.68
CA ALA A 180 16.40 15.63 11.63
C ALA A 180 15.90 16.38 12.87
N LYS A 181 16.79 17.11 13.54
CA LYS A 181 16.45 18.04 14.62
C LYS A 181 16.67 19.45 14.14
N ALA A 182 15.62 20.27 14.13
CA ALA A 182 15.70 21.67 13.78
C ALA A 182 14.80 22.49 14.72
N GLY A 183 15.34 23.54 15.33
CA GLY A 183 14.58 24.47 16.17
C GLY A 183 13.88 23.82 17.37
N GLY A 184 14.46 22.78 17.97
CA GLY A 184 13.86 22.04 19.09
C GLY A 184 12.84 20.97 18.69
N TYR A 185 12.52 20.83 17.41
CA TYR A 185 11.62 19.82 16.89
C TYR A 185 12.44 18.67 16.25
N GLU A 186 12.04 17.44 16.56
CA GLU A 186 12.56 16.23 15.90
C GLU A 186 11.55 15.76 14.85
N VAL A 187 12.00 15.65 13.60
CA VAL A 187 11.18 15.15 12.48
C VAL A 187 11.84 13.90 11.93
N THR A 188 11.06 12.84 11.80
CA THR A 188 11.47 11.64 11.07
C THR A 188 11.11 11.81 9.60
N VAL A 189 12.11 11.68 8.76
CA VAL A 189 12.03 11.81 7.31
C VAL A 189 12.45 10.48 6.69
N TYR A 190 11.83 10.10 5.60
CA TYR A 190 12.19 8.94 4.80
C TYR A 190 12.72 9.40 3.46
N LYS A 191 13.79 8.77 2.96
CA LYS A 191 14.35 9.00 1.63
C LYS A 191 14.13 7.75 0.80
N PHE A 192 13.47 7.88 -0.34
CA PHE A 192 13.37 6.76 -1.27
C PHE A 192 14.74 6.40 -1.83
N LEU A 193 15.14 5.15 -1.71
CA LEU A 193 16.35 4.61 -2.33
C LEU A 193 16.07 4.09 -3.73
N ARG A 194 14.83 3.65 -3.96
CA ARG A 194 14.34 3.15 -5.25
C ARG A 194 12.83 3.26 -5.32
N LYS A 195 12.30 3.01 -6.51
CA LYS A 195 10.87 2.88 -6.76
C LYS A 195 10.25 1.81 -5.83
N PRO A 196 9.10 2.07 -5.17
CA PRO A 196 8.37 1.06 -4.40
C PRO A 196 8.07 -0.17 -5.27
N LEU A 197 8.38 -1.36 -4.76
CA LEU A 197 8.45 -2.57 -5.58
C LEU A 197 7.11 -2.96 -6.22
N LEU A 198 6.03 -2.92 -5.47
CA LEU A 198 4.69 -3.21 -6.02
C LEU A 198 4.26 -2.19 -7.08
N TYR A 199 4.69 -0.92 -6.94
CA TYR A 199 4.42 0.09 -7.94
C TYR A 199 5.18 -0.18 -9.25
N GLU A 200 6.46 -0.58 -9.16
CA GLU A 200 7.24 -0.98 -10.32
C GLU A 200 6.59 -2.15 -11.07
N TYR A 201 6.15 -3.15 -10.34
CA TYR A 201 5.41 -4.29 -10.90
C TYR A 201 4.09 -3.86 -11.56
N ASN A 202 3.30 -3.01 -10.88
CA ASN A 202 2.03 -2.51 -11.43
C ASN A 202 2.20 -1.63 -12.68
N GLN A 203 3.29 -0.90 -12.81
CA GLN A 203 3.62 -0.19 -14.05
C GLN A 203 3.83 -1.17 -15.22
N THR A 204 4.42 -2.33 -14.96
CA THR A 204 4.62 -3.36 -15.99
C THR A 204 3.29 -3.95 -16.45
N THR A 205 2.37 -4.23 -15.54
CA THR A 205 1.06 -4.82 -15.83
C THR A 205 0.01 -3.80 -16.27
N GLY A 206 0.25 -2.51 -16.07
CA GLY A 206 -0.68 -1.43 -16.36
C GLY A 206 -1.91 -1.42 -15.44
N GLN A 207 -1.81 -2.01 -14.24
CA GLN A 207 -2.93 -2.17 -13.30
C GLN A 207 -2.91 -1.13 -12.18
N ILE A 208 -2.80 0.14 -12.57
CA ILE A 208 -2.84 1.27 -11.65
C ILE A 208 -4.14 2.04 -11.87
N LEU A 209 -4.84 2.34 -10.78
CA LEU A 209 -5.99 3.23 -10.76
C LEU A 209 -5.53 4.60 -10.26
N LYS A 210 -6.01 5.67 -10.91
CA LYS A 210 -5.80 7.06 -10.48
C LYS A 210 -7.10 7.57 -9.88
N ILE A 211 -7.07 7.89 -8.61
CA ILE A 211 -8.22 8.34 -7.85
C ILE A 211 -8.06 9.81 -7.50
N PRO A 212 -8.93 10.70 -8.00
CA PRO A 212 -8.90 12.12 -7.66
C PRO A 212 -9.02 12.36 -6.15
N ASN A 213 -8.24 13.29 -5.61
CA ASN A 213 -8.22 13.57 -4.17
C ASN A 213 -9.57 14.04 -3.61
N GLU A 214 -10.43 14.62 -4.44
CA GLU A 214 -11.77 15.01 -4.04
C GLU A 214 -12.61 13.82 -3.57
N LEU A 215 -12.43 12.64 -4.19
CA LEU A 215 -13.09 11.40 -3.80
C LEU A 215 -12.51 10.79 -2.52
N LEU A 216 -11.32 11.23 -2.11
CA LEU A 216 -10.69 10.80 -0.87
C LEU A 216 -11.15 11.64 0.34
N LYS A 217 -11.71 12.84 0.12
CA LYS A 217 -12.15 13.73 1.20
C LYS A 217 -13.48 13.28 1.76
N THR A 218 -13.47 12.82 2.99
CA THR A 218 -14.67 12.43 3.74
C THR A 218 -14.92 13.45 4.86
N LYS A 219 -15.66 14.51 4.56
CA LYS A 219 -15.89 15.64 5.50
C LYS A 219 -16.62 15.27 6.80
N SER A 220 -17.40 14.21 6.80
CA SER A 220 -18.30 13.84 7.91
C SER A 220 -17.87 12.60 8.69
N ILE A 221 -16.77 11.94 8.32
CA ILE A 221 -16.34 10.68 8.92
C ILE A 221 -14.93 10.84 9.49
N LYS A 222 -14.75 10.43 10.76
CA LYS A 222 -13.39 10.37 11.33
C LYS A 222 -12.54 9.40 10.52
N SER A 223 -11.36 9.83 10.10
CA SER A 223 -10.41 9.01 9.37
C SER A 223 -9.73 8.02 10.32
N THR A 224 -10.42 6.92 10.60
CA THR A 224 -9.87 5.76 11.31
C THR A 224 -9.24 4.79 10.31
N GLU A 225 -8.45 3.86 10.82
CA GLU A 225 -7.85 2.79 9.99
C GLU A 225 -8.92 2.04 9.20
N ASP A 226 -9.99 1.59 9.85
CA ASP A 226 -11.12 0.91 9.21
C ASP A 226 -11.76 1.75 8.10
N VAL A 227 -11.95 3.05 8.33
CA VAL A 227 -12.55 3.95 7.31
C VAL A 227 -11.65 4.10 6.11
N ILE A 228 -10.34 4.17 6.29
CA ILE A 228 -9.37 4.22 5.19
C ILE A 228 -9.43 2.94 4.36
N VAL A 229 -9.48 1.78 5.02
CA VAL A 229 -9.58 0.47 4.37
C VAL A 229 -10.88 0.36 3.56
N ILE A 230 -12.03 0.66 4.19
CA ILE A 230 -13.34 0.62 3.53
C ILE A 230 -13.35 1.56 2.32
N LYS A 231 -12.90 2.78 2.49
CA LYS A 231 -12.84 3.77 1.41
C LYS A 231 -11.98 3.28 0.24
N SER A 232 -10.78 2.79 0.51
CA SER A 232 -9.87 2.26 -0.51
C SER A 232 -10.50 1.09 -1.25
N TYR A 233 -11.18 0.19 -0.54
CA TYR A 233 -11.89 -0.94 -1.13
C TYR A 233 -13.03 -0.47 -2.05
N LEU A 234 -13.88 0.44 -1.56
CA LEU A 234 -15.02 0.97 -2.32
C LEU A 234 -14.55 1.68 -3.60
N LEU A 235 -13.52 2.52 -3.53
CA LEU A 235 -13.00 3.24 -4.69
C LEU A 235 -12.47 2.29 -5.76
N ARG A 236 -11.73 1.24 -5.39
CA ARG A 236 -11.29 0.21 -6.34
C ARG A 236 -12.45 -0.51 -7.00
N HIS A 237 -13.50 -0.83 -6.25
CA HIS A 237 -14.70 -1.51 -6.77
C HIS A 237 -15.54 -0.62 -7.67
N ILE A 238 -15.79 0.62 -7.26
CA ILE A 238 -16.53 1.59 -8.07
C ILE A 238 -15.84 1.83 -9.41
N GLU A 239 -14.52 1.97 -9.41
CA GLU A 239 -13.76 2.14 -10.65
C GLU A 239 -13.78 0.88 -11.53
N ALA A 240 -13.77 -0.31 -10.93
CA ALA A 240 -13.92 -1.55 -11.66
C ALA A 240 -15.32 -1.74 -12.25
N ILE A 241 -16.37 -1.31 -11.54
CA ILE A 241 -17.76 -1.29 -12.03
C ILE A 241 -17.88 -0.28 -13.17
N ARG A 242 -17.37 0.92 -13.00
CA ARG A 242 -17.38 1.99 -14.02
C ARG A 242 -16.77 1.55 -15.34
N LYS A 243 -15.73 0.71 -15.28
CA LYS A 243 -15.07 0.13 -16.46
C LYS A 243 -15.73 -1.16 -16.98
N ASN A 244 -16.93 -1.48 -16.52
CA ASN A 244 -17.67 -2.71 -16.87
C ASN A 244 -16.86 -4.00 -16.63
N ARG A 245 -15.98 -3.99 -15.64
CA ARG A 245 -15.12 -5.14 -15.29
C ARG A 245 -15.68 -6.02 -14.18
N ARG A 246 -16.77 -5.60 -13.53
CA ARG A 246 -17.44 -6.29 -12.41
C ARG A 246 -18.93 -6.04 -12.40
N ASN A 247 -19.67 -6.91 -11.67
CA ASN A 247 -21.09 -6.72 -11.39
C ASN A 247 -21.32 -5.49 -10.50
N ASN A 248 -22.49 -4.84 -10.63
CA ASN A 248 -22.86 -3.61 -9.93
C ASN A 248 -23.12 -3.80 -8.42
N HIS A 249 -22.70 -4.89 -7.83
CA HIS A 249 -22.98 -5.19 -6.43
C HIS A 249 -21.69 -5.30 -5.63
N ILE A 250 -21.67 -4.60 -4.50
CA ILE A 250 -20.65 -4.72 -3.46
C ILE A 250 -21.32 -5.35 -2.25
N ARG A 251 -20.85 -6.54 -1.84
CA ARG A 251 -21.38 -7.27 -0.70
C ARG A 251 -20.71 -6.81 0.59
N TYR A 252 -21.45 -6.70 1.68
CA TYR A 252 -20.87 -6.39 3.00
C TYR A 252 -19.81 -7.40 3.43
N ASN A 253 -20.06 -8.70 3.19
CA ASN A 253 -19.09 -9.73 3.55
C ASN A 253 -17.72 -9.52 2.88
N ALA A 254 -17.69 -9.11 1.62
CA ALA A 254 -16.43 -8.81 0.94
C ALA A 254 -15.68 -7.61 1.57
N ILE A 255 -16.42 -6.62 2.10
CA ILE A 255 -15.82 -5.52 2.87
C ILE A 255 -15.31 -6.01 4.23
N TYR A 256 -16.03 -6.94 4.87
CA TYR A 256 -15.62 -7.51 6.15
C TYR A 256 -14.36 -8.37 6.01
N GLU A 257 -14.27 -9.17 4.95
CA GLU A 257 -13.06 -9.91 4.59
C GLU A 257 -11.86 -8.97 4.39
N GLU A 258 -12.04 -7.86 3.66
CA GLU A 258 -10.99 -6.85 3.47
C GLU A 258 -10.55 -6.22 4.81
N LEU A 259 -11.45 -6.11 5.78
CA LEU A 259 -11.16 -5.64 7.14
C LEU A 259 -10.57 -6.74 8.04
N GLY A 260 -10.41 -7.97 7.52
CA GLY A 260 -9.92 -9.11 8.26
C GLY A 260 -10.88 -9.59 9.35
N ILE A 261 -12.19 -9.51 9.11
CA ILE A 261 -13.22 -10.06 9.99
C ILE A 261 -13.52 -11.48 9.53
N GLU A 262 -13.13 -12.45 10.35
CA GLU A 262 -13.27 -13.88 10.04
C GLU A 262 -14.70 -14.38 10.23
N ASP A 263 -15.38 -13.92 11.28
CA ASP A 263 -16.77 -14.33 11.57
C ASP A 263 -17.68 -13.09 11.74
N PRO A 264 -18.42 -12.70 10.68
CA PRO A 264 -19.37 -11.58 10.76
C PRO A 264 -20.61 -11.88 11.63
N GLU A 265 -20.86 -13.12 11.97
CA GLU A 265 -22.01 -13.53 12.79
C GLU A 265 -21.68 -13.52 14.30
N ASP A 266 -20.41 -13.33 14.67
CA ASP A 266 -19.99 -13.23 16.07
C ASP A 266 -20.73 -12.09 16.80
N ARG A 267 -21.41 -12.47 17.89
CA ARG A 267 -22.19 -11.53 18.71
C ARG A 267 -21.32 -10.48 19.37
N ALA A 268 -20.06 -10.80 19.71
CA ALA A 268 -19.12 -9.90 20.36
C ALA A 268 -18.78 -8.67 19.50
N ILE A 269 -18.83 -8.79 18.18
CA ILE A 269 -18.48 -7.71 17.25
C ILE A 269 -19.67 -6.98 16.64
N ARG A 270 -20.91 -7.31 17.01
CA ARG A 270 -22.12 -6.67 16.44
C ARG A 270 -22.09 -5.15 16.46
N GLY A 271 -21.68 -4.55 17.58
CA GLY A 271 -21.56 -3.10 17.70
C GLY A 271 -20.50 -2.50 16.76
N THR A 272 -19.44 -3.24 16.49
CA THR A 272 -18.38 -2.86 15.56
C THR A 272 -18.89 -2.96 14.12
N LEU A 273 -19.58 -4.04 13.76
CA LEU A 273 -20.19 -4.22 12.44
C LEU A 273 -21.22 -3.13 12.15
N TYR A 274 -22.05 -2.78 13.13
CA TYR A 274 -23.00 -1.67 12.98
C TYR A 274 -22.30 -0.35 12.64
N ARG A 275 -21.25 0.01 13.37
CA ARG A 275 -20.46 1.24 13.09
C ARG A 275 -19.82 1.19 11.71
N ARG A 276 -19.33 0.05 11.27
CA ARG A 276 -18.73 -0.12 9.94
C ARG A 276 -19.78 -0.01 8.82
N ARG A 277 -20.98 -0.57 9.00
CA ARG A 277 -22.11 -0.36 8.07
C ARG A 277 -22.49 1.13 7.96
N GLN A 278 -22.55 1.84 9.09
CA GLN A 278 -22.79 3.29 9.09
C GLN A 278 -21.68 4.05 8.33
N ALA A 279 -20.42 3.66 8.49
CA ALA A 279 -19.31 4.26 7.75
C ALA A 279 -19.43 3.99 6.23
N ILE A 280 -19.78 2.77 5.83
CA ILE A 280 -20.01 2.41 4.42
C ILE A 280 -21.12 3.28 3.83
N HIS A 281 -22.28 3.38 4.49
CA HIS A 281 -23.38 4.24 4.01
C HIS A 281 -22.98 5.69 3.88
N LYS A 282 -22.22 6.23 4.83
CA LYS A 282 -21.74 7.63 4.77
C LYS A 282 -20.69 7.86 3.67
N LEU A 283 -19.96 6.83 3.25
CA LEU A 283 -18.99 6.93 2.17
C LEU A 283 -19.63 6.82 0.78
N LEU A 284 -20.82 6.22 0.70
CA LEU A 284 -21.57 6.05 -0.55
C LEU A 284 -22.55 7.20 -0.84
N ASN A 285 -22.91 8.00 0.17
CA ASN A 285 -23.74 9.20 0.07
C ASN A 285 -22.90 10.47 -0.03
#